data_e91c206809974327525de1ebfa0b68a0
#
_entry.id   e91c206809974327525de1ebfa0b68a0
#
_cell.length_a   1.000
_cell.length_b   1.000
_cell.length_c   1.000
_cell.angle_alpha   90.00
_cell.angle_beta   90.00
_cell.angle_gamma   90.00
#
_symmetry.space_group_name_H-M   'P 1'
#
loop_
_entity.id
_entity.type
_entity.pdbx_description
1 polymer ?
#
loop_
_entity_poly.entity_id
_entity_poly.type
_entity_poly.pdbx_seq_one_letter_code
_entity_poly.pdbx_strand_id
1 'polypeptide(L)'
;DNIFIYTLQQFLSALLWICGLHGDNITGAVTNVFTNQWIADNNTAFMAGTAVKDLPYVWTPNLCRLSQWVSSCWPILVYMFMSSKKLPHLKPLATICLPPAVFCIIEPIMFGLPVVMNGFLLVPFILTHTLTGAFTYWLTSIGFVGKMYMNLPWATPSPILGYLAAGGSIGGAVVVFINFAIGMVIFYPFWKSYEKAEVAKMNGGAA
;
A
#
# COMPACT_ATOMS: atom_id res chain seq x y z
N ASP A 1 20.03 3.56 -3.36
CA ASP A 1 19.18 3.05 -2.29
C ASP A 1 19.19 4.02 -1.11
N ASN A 2 18.10 4.79 -0.95
CA ASN A 2 18.03 5.86 0.04
C ASN A 2 16.57 6.06 0.51
N ILE A 3 16.35 6.13 1.83
CA ILE A 3 15.01 6.26 2.43
C ILE A 3 14.28 7.53 1.99
N PHE A 4 14.98 8.66 1.85
CA PHE A 4 14.35 9.92 1.46
C PHE A 4 13.85 9.89 0.02
N ILE A 5 14.65 9.32 -0.90
CA ILE A 5 14.25 9.18 -2.31
C ILE A 5 13.12 8.16 -2.43
N TYR A 6 13.18 7.05 -1.69
CA TYR A 6 12.10 6.08 -1.63
C TYR A 6 10.80 6.70 -1.10
N THR A 7 10.88 7.45 0.00
CA THR A 7 9.71 8.13 0.59
C THR A 7 9.12 9.17 -0.36
N LEU A 8 9.96 9.93 -1.07
CA LEU A 8 9.53 10.87 -2.10
C LEU A 8 8.81 10.15 -3.25
N GLN A 9 9.32 9.00 -3.69
CA GLN A 9 8.67 8.19 -4.72
C GLN A 9 7.30 7.69 -4.26
N GLN A 10 7.14 7.24 -2.99
CA GLN A 10 5.86 6.85 -2.43
C GLN A 10 4.87 8.01 -2.37
N PHE A 11 5.32 9.18 -1.98
CA PHE A 11 4.53 10.41 -1.97
C PHE A 11 4.05 10.79 -3.38
N LEU A 12 4.96 10.79 -4.36
CA LEU A 12 4.62 11.14 -5.75
C LEU A 12 3.68 10.11 -6.37
N SER A 13 3.88 8.81 -6.09
CA SER A 13 2.98 7.76 -6.54
C SER A 13 1.56 7.97 -6.00
N ALA A 14 1.42 8.24 -4.70
CA ALA A 14 0.12 8.52 -4.08
C ALA A 14 -0.54 9.77 -4.65
N LEU A 15 0.22 10.82 -4.89
CA LEU A 15 -0.27 12.06 -5.49
C LEU A 15 -0.82 11.84 -6.90
N LEU A 16 -0.11 11.06 -7.71
CA LEU A 16 -0.56 10.70 -9.06
C LEU A 16 -1.84 9.87 -9.03
N TRP A 17 -1.93 8.88 -8.12
CA TRP A 17 -3.13 8.08 -7.95
C TRP A 17 -4.37 8.93 -7.62
N ILE A 18 -4.23 9.91 -6.73
CA ILE A 18 -5.32 10.84 -6.40
C ILE A 18 -5.74 11.70 -7.60
N CYS A 19 -4.82 11.98 -8.51
CA CYS A 19 -5.13 12.67 -9.77
C CYS A 19 -5.71 11.74 -10.86
N GLY A 20 -5.96 10.47 -10.55
CA GLY A 20 -6.50 9.48 -11.51
C GLY A 20 -5.46 8.86 -12.44
N LEU A 21 -4.19 9.06 -12.17
CA LEU A 21 -3.07 8.47 -12.90
C LEU A 21 -2.52 7.27 -12.14
N HIS A 22 -2.06 6.24 -12.87
CA HIS A 22 -1.46 5.08 -12.22
C HIS A 22 -0.06 5.41 -11.69
N GLY A 23 0.00 5.88 -10.43
CA GLY A 23 1.22 6.45 -9.83
C GLY A 23 2.42 5.52 -9.88
N ASP A 24 2.24 4.22 -9.55
CA ASP A 24 3.35 3.26 -9.54
C ASP A 24 3.92 3.00 -10.92
N ASN A 25 3.09 3.00 -11.97
CA ASN A 25 3.59 2.83 -13.34
C ASN A 25 4.42 4.03 -13.78
N ILE A 26 3.96 5.25 -13.43
CA ILE A 26 4.66 6.49 -13.81
C ILE A 26 5.97 6.63 -13.04
N THR A 27 5.94 6.50 -11.73
CA THR A 27 7.16 6.58 -10.91
C THR A 27 8.08 5.40 -11.18
N GLY A 28 7.51 4.22 -11.40
CA GLY A 28 8.24 3.00 -11.75
C GLY A 28 8.98 3.10 -13.09
N ALA A 29 8.47 3.87 -14.05
CA ALA A 29 9.18 4.07 -15.33
C ALA A 29 10.59 4.63 -15.11
N VAL A 30 10.81 5.39 -14.06
CA VAL A 30 12.13 5.91 -13.68
C VAL A 30 12.85 4.96 -12.71
N THR A 31 12.16 4.48 -11.67
CA THR A 31 12.80 3.76 -10.56
C THR A 31 13.08 2.28 -10.85
N ASN A 32 12.29 1.65 -11.74
CA ASN A 32 12.46 0.21 -12.04
C ASN A 32 13.81 -0.10 -12.72
N VAL A 33 14.41 0.86 -13.41
CA VAL A 33 15.74 0.70 -13.99
C VAL A 33 16.77 0.33 -12.90
N PHE A 34 16.68 0.99 -11.74
CA PHE A 34 17.58 0.75 -10.61
C PHE A 34 17.10 -0.42 -9.74
N THR A 35 15.84 -0.46 -9.40
CA THR A 35 15.31 -1.45 -8.44
C THR A 35 15.32 -2.87 -9.00
N ASN A 36 15.18 -3.04 -10.32
CA ASN A 36 15.34 -4.34 -10.95
C ASN A 36 16.81 -4.83 -10.90
N GLN A 37 17.77 -3.93 -11.05
CA GLN A 37 19.18 -4.27 -10.86
C GLN A 37 19.45 -4.61 -9.38
N TRP A 38 18.94 -3.83 -8.44
CA TRP A 38 19.15 -4.06 -7.01
C TRP A 38 18.58 -5.40 -6.52
N ILE A 39 17.43 -5.83 -7.02
CA ILE A 39 16.90 -7.15 -6.65
C ILE A 39 17.73 -8.29 -7.28
N ALA A 40 18.29 -8.09 -8.47
CA ALA A 40 19.21 -9.05 -9.10
C ALA A 40 20.52 -9.14 -8.32
N ASP A 41 21.08 -8.03 -7.87
CA ASP A 41 22.28 -7.98 -7.05
C ASP A 41 22.04 -8.65 -5.67
N ASN A 42 20.88 -8.38 -5.04
CA ASN A 42 20.47 -9.08 -3.82
C ASN A 42 20.39 -10.60 -4.04
N ASN A 43 19.80 -11.04 -5.15
CA ASN A 43 19.73 -12.47 -5.48
C ASN A 43 21.14 -13.07 -5.63
N THR A 44 22.03 -12.40 -6.36
CA THR A 44 23.41 -12.84 -6.54
C THR A 44 24.15 -12.95 -5.21
N ALA A 45 24.02 -11.94 -4.34
CA ALA A 45 24.62 -11.95 -3.00
C ALA A 45 24.05 -13.09 -2.12
N PHE A 46 22.75 -13.33 -2.19
CA PHE A 46 22.10 -14.43 -1.47
C PHE A 46 22.62 -15.79 -1.95
N MET A 47 22.73 -16.00 -3.26
CA MET A 47 23.28 -17.24 -3.84
C MET A 47 24.75 -17.44 -3.50
N ALA A 48 25.49 -16.37 -3.23
CA ALA A 48 26.86 -16.41 -2.73
C ALA A 48 26.96 -16.70 -1.20
N GLY A 49 25.81 -16.87 -0.51
CA GLY A 49 25.76 -17.21 0.92
C GLY A 49 25.59 -16.01 1.86
N THR A 50 25.32 -14.81 1.34
CA THR A 50 25.04 -13.65 2.18
C THR A 50 23.69 -13.81 2.89
N ALA A 51 23.65 -13.57 4.20
CA ALA A 51 22.40 -13.63 4.95
C ALA A 51 21.39 -12.57 4.50
N VAL A 52 20.10 -12.88 4.53
CA VAL A 52 19.03 -12.02 4.02
C VAL A 52 19.05 -10.61 4.62
N LYS A 53 19.38 -10.47 5.91
CA LYS A 53 19.50 -9.17 6.58
C LYS A 53 20.66 -8.31 6.07
N ASP A 54 21.70 -8.94 5.55
CA ASP A 54 22.98 -8.32 5.15
C ASP A 54 23.07 -8.08 3.64
N LEU A 55 22.01 -8.39 2.88
CA LEU A 55 21.94 -8.11 1.45
C LEU A 55 22.17 -6.61 1.16
N PRO A 56 22.74 -6.25 -0.01
CA PRO A 56 23.17 -4.88 -0.27
C PRO A 56 22.03 -3.86 -0.32
N TYR A 57 20.86 -4.21 -0.85
CA TYR A 57 19.82 -3.23 -1.14
C TYR A 57 18.52 -3.49 -0.37
N VAL A 58 17.94 -2.41 0.17
CA VAL A 58 16.64 -2.39 0.85
C VAL A 58 15.52 -2.18 -0.16
N TRP A 59 15.67 -1.18 -1.02
CA TRP A 59 14.66 -0.81 -1.99
C TRP A 59 14.68 -1.75 -3.19
N THR A 60 13.64 -2.55 -3.29
CA THR A 60 13.40 -3.47 -4.41
C THR A 60 12.00 -3.24 -4.99
N PRO A 61 11.66 -3.75 -6.19
CA PRO A 61 10.34 -3.53 -6.79
C PRO A 61 9.16 -4.00 -5.92
N ASN A 62 9.39 -4.95 -5.03
CA ASN A 62 8.35 -5.53 -4.19
C ASN A 62 8.15 -4.81 -2.84
N LEU A 63 9.07 -3.95 -2.41
CA LEU A 63 9.03 -3.35 -1.07
C LEU A 63 7.77 -2.52 -0.83
N CYS A 64 7.35 -1.73 -1.81
CA CYS A 64 6.16 -0.88 -1.71
C CYS A 64 4.87 -1.68 -1.47
N ARG A 65 4.81 -2.93 -1.90
CA ARG A 65 3.63 -3.79 -1.78
C ARG A 65 3.34 -4.23 -0.36
N LEU A 66 4.31 -4.10 0.55
CA LEU A 66 4.10 -4.37 1.98
C LEU A 66 3.38 -3.21 2.69
N SER A 67 3.28 -2.05 2.07
CA SER A 67 2.76 -0.83 2.69
C SER A 67 1.60 -0.20 1.94
N GLN A 68 1.76 0.11 0.65
CA GLN A 68 0.87 1.01 -0.11
C GLN A 68 -0.62 0.64 0.00
N TRP A 69 -1.02 -0.47 -0.60
CA TRP A 69 -2.43 -0.85 -0.71
C TRP A 69 -3.00 -1.34 0.60
N VAL A 70 -2.15 -1.96 1.39
CA VAL A 70 -2.51 -2.49 2.70
C VAL A 70 -2.86 -1.38 3.68
N SER A 71 -2.15 -0.26 3.65
CA SER A 71 -2.38 0.86 4.55
C SER A 71 -3.42 1.85 4.05
N SER A 72 -3.77 1.82 2.77
CA SER A 72 -4.73 2.77 2.17
C SER A 72 -6.04 2.10 1.76
N CYS A 73 -6.02 1.17 0.81
CA CYS A 73 -7.24 0.60 0.23
C CYS A 73 -7.92 -0.41 1.15
N TRP A 74 -7.17 -1.22 1.90
CA TRP A 74 -7.76 -2.15 2.86
C TRP A 74 -8.50 -1.46 4.00
N PRO A 75 -8.00 -0.39 4.66
CA PRO A 75 -8.77 0.41 5.58
C PRO A 75 -10.06 0.97 4.98
N ILE A 76 -10.01 1.51 3.77
CA ILE A 76 -11.20 1.99 3.06
C ILE A 76 -12.22 0.85 2.92
N LEU A 77 -11.80 -0.32 2.46
CA LEU A 77 -12.66 -1.49 2.27
C LEU A 77 -13.34 -1.91 3.57
N VAL A 78 -12.58 -1.98 4.67
CA VAL A 78 -13.13 -2.30 6.00
C VAL A 78 -14.15 -1.26 6.45
N TYR A 79 -13.84 0.03 6.28
CA TYR A 79 -14.77 1.11 6.64
C TYR A 79 -16.03 1.12 5.78
N MET A 80 -15.95 0.74 4.49
CA MET A 80 -17.14 0.56 3.66
C MET A 80 -18.08 -0.49 4.24
N PHE A 81 -17.56 -1.64 4.69
CA PHE A 81 -18.37 -2.65 5.38
C PHE A 81 -18.94 -2.14 6.72
N MET A 82 -18.14 -1.46 7.53
CA MET A 82 -18.57 -0.92 8.83
C MET A 82 -19.67 0.12 8.68
N SER A 83 -19.58 0.98 7.66
CA SER A 83 -20.55 2.06 7.41
C SER A 83 -21.79 1.60 6.61
N SER A 84 -21.86 0.34 6.19
CA SER A 84 -22.90 -0.18 5.30
C SER A 84 -24.33 -0.10 5.86
N LYS A 85 -24.49 -0.01 7.19
CA LYS A 85 -25.81 0.21 7.81
C LYS A 85 -26.32 1.62 7.63
N LYS A 86 -25.42 2.61 7.55
CA LYS A 86 -25.75 4.03 7.33
C LYS A 86 -25.76 4.39 5.86
N LEU A 87 -24.89 3.77 5.08
CA LEU A 87 -24.67 3.96 3.65
C LEU A 87 -24.84 2.62 2.91
N PRO A 88 -26.10 2.19 2.63
CA PRO A 88 -26.38 0.84 2.13
C PRO A 88 -25.69 0.50 0.81
N HIS A 89 -25.44 1.50 -0.03
CA HIS A 89 -24.74 1.34 -1.32
C HIS A 89 -23.28 0.89 -1.19
N LEU A 90 -22.66 1.09 -0.02
CA LEU A 90 -21.26 0.70 0.20
C LEU A 90 -21.08 -0.82 0.30
N LYS A 91 -22.08 -1.56 0.80
CA LYS A 91 -21.97 -3.01 0.99
C LYS A 91 -21.79 -3.78 -0.32
N PRO A 92 -22.65 -3.58 -1.35
CA PRO A 92 -22.46 -4.23 -2.64
C PRO A 92 -21.12 -3.88 -3.27
N LEU A 93 -20.73 -2.61 -3.23
CA LEU A 93 -19.46 -2.14 -3.76
C LEU A 93 -18.27 -2.80 -3.04
N ALA A 94 -18.26 -2.79 -1.70
CA ALA A 94 -17.20 -3.45 -0.92
C ALA A 94 -17.12 -4.96 -1.21
N THR A 95 -18.27 -5.62 -1.41
CA THR A 95 -18.31 -7.04 -1.74
C THR A 95 -17.66 -7.34 -3.10
N ILE A 96 -17.88 -6.48 -4.10
CA ILE A 96 -17.26 -6.62 -5.43
C ILE A 96 -15.76 -6.29 -5.37
N CYS A 97 -15.36 -5.30 -4.54
CA CYS A 97 -13.97 -4.89 -4.40
C CYS A 97 -13.10 -5.89 -3.61
N LEU A 98 -13.69 -6.70 -2.74
CA LEU A 98 -12.95 -7.59 -1.84
C LEU A 98 -12.09 -8.63 -2.58
N PRO A 99 -12.62 -9.44 -3.54
CA PRO A 99 -11.80 -10.45 -4.20
C PRO A 99 -10.59 -9.86 -4.94
N PRO A 100 -10.71 -8.82 -5.78
CA PRO A 100 -9.54 -8.23 -6.44
C PRO A 100 -8.55 -7.60 -5.45
N ALA A 101 -9.02 -6.99 -4.35
CA ALA A 101 -8.14 -6.38 -3.35
C ALA A 101 -7.19 -7.40 -2.69
N VAL A 102 -7.61 -8.66 -2.49
CA VAL A 102 -6.74 -9.74 -2.00
C VAL A 102 -5.52 -9.93 -2.89
N PHE A 103 -5.67 -9.73 -4.19
CA PHE A 103 -4.64 -9.85 -5.21
C PHE A 103 -4.00 -8.50 -5.59
N CYS A 104 -4.07 -7.52 -4.71
CA CYS A 104 -3.49 -6.20 -4.91
C CYS A 104 -4.09 -5.39 -6.07
N ILE A 105 -5.30 -5.76 -6.55
CA ILE A 105 -6.04 -5.03 -7.59
C ILE A 105 -6.98 -4.05 -6.89
N ILE A 106 -6.65 -2.76 -6.91
CA ILE A 106 -7.31 -1.74 -6.09
C ILE A 106 -8.19 -0.78 -6.89
N GLU A 107 -8.11 -0.83 -8.20
CA GLU A 107 -8.85 0.05 -9.11
C GLU A 107 -10.35 0.04 -8.84
N PRO A 108 -11.01 -1.09 -8.51
CA PRO A 108 -12.42 -1.08 -8.15
C PRO A 108 -12.73 -0.22 -6.91
N ILE A 109 -11.81 -0.12 -5.95
CA ILE A 109 -11.95 0.76 -4.78
C ILE A 109 -11.72 2.21 -5.20
N MET A 110 -10.64 2.48 -5.94
CA MET A 110 -10.23 3.82 -6.33
C MET A 110 -11.29 4.55 -7.15
N PHE A 111 -11.91 3.84 -8.08
CA PHE A 111 -12.90 4.41 -8.99
C PHE A 111 -14.35 4.15 -8.56
N GLY A 112 -14.63 3.03 -7.90
CA GLY A 112 -15.96 2.68 -7.42
C GLY A 112 -16.41 3.51 -6.23
N LEU A 113 -15.52 3.82 -5.30
CA LEU A 113 -15.78 4.71 -4.15
C LEU A 113 -15.45 6.17 -4.44
N PRO A 114 -15.24 6.63 -5.61
CA PRO A 114 -14.44 7.75 -6.09
C PRO A 114 -13.42 8.28 -5.03
N VAL A 115 -12.35 7.52 -4.79
CA VAL A 115 -11.22 7.98 -3.96
C VAL A 115 -10.45 9.08 -4.70
N VAL A 116 -10.39 8.97 -6.03
CA VAL A 116 -9.80 9.95 -6.93
C VAL A 116 -10.50 11.31 -6.75
N MET A 117 -9.70 12.37 -6.53
CA MET A 117 -10.15 13.74 -6.32
C MET A 117 -11.10 13.93 -5.12
N ASN A 118 -11.19 12.98 -4.20
CA ASN A 118 -12.04 13.06 -3.03
C ASN A 118 -11.35 13.82 -1.90
N GLY A 119 -11.87 15.00 -1.54
CA GLY A 119 -11.27 15.85 -0.51
C GLY A 119 -11.15 15.22 0.88
N PHE A 120 -12.02 14.26 1.23
CA PHE A 120 -11.94 13.54 2.52
C PHE A 120 -10.91 12.41 2.51
N LEU A 121 -10.70 11.75 1.37
CA LEU A 121 -9.87 10.55 1.27
C LEU A 121 -8.46 10.83 0.74
N LEU A 122 -8.26 11.97 0.08
CA LEU A 122 -6.99 12.40 -0.49
C LEU A 122 -5.87 12.47 0.56
N VAL A 123 -6.12 13.17 1.66
CA VAL A 123 -5.11 13.40 2.72
C VAL A 123 -4.67 12.08 3.37
N PRO A 124 -5.59 11.24 3.90
CA PRO A 124 -5.18 9.97 4.50
C PRO A 124 -4.54 9.01 3.49
N PHE A 125 -4.95 9.03 2.22
CA PHE A 125 -4.35 8.20 1.18
C PHE A 125 -2.87 8.55 0.96
N ILE A 126 -2.54 9.83 0.81
CA ILE A 126 -1.15 10.28 0.65
C ILE A 126 -0.34 10.01 1.93
N LEU A 127 -0.90 10.32 3.10
CA LEU A 127 -0.22 10.12 4.37
C LEU A 127 0.13 8.63 4.60
N THR A 128 -0.82 7.73 4.39
CA THR A 128 -0.57 6.30 4.60
C THR A 128 0.50 5.77 3.65
N HIS A 129 0.41 6.06 2.35
CA HIS A 129 1.43 5.64 1.39
C HIS A 129 2.83 6.10 1.80
N THR A 130 2.96 7.38 2.14
CA THR A 130 4.25 8.00 2.47
C THR A 130 4.82 7.47 3.77
N LEU A 131 4.01 7.50 4.85
CA LEU A 131 4.48 7.14 6.19
C LEU A 131 4.74 5.64 6.33
N THR A 132 3.83 4.78 5.84
CA THR A 132 4.02 3.33 5.94
C THR A 132 5.09 2.84 4.97
N GLY A 133 5.27 3.52 3.83
CA GLY A 133 6.39 3.27 2.94
C GLY A 133 7.73 3.51 3.63
N ALA A 134 7.93 4.72 4.18
CA ALA A 134 9.13 5.07 4.93
C ALA A 134 9.36 4.13 6.13
N PHE A 135 8.30 3.81 6.86
CA PHE A 135 8.35 2.88 7.99
C PHE A 135 8.77 1.46 7.57
N THR A 136 8.21 0.95 6.46
CA THR A 136 8.59 -0.37 5.93
C THR A 136 10.04 -0.39 5.46
N TYR A 137 10.50 0.66 4.79
CA TYR A 137 11.92 0.81 4.41
C TYR A 137 12.81 0.78 5.65
N TRP A 138 12.47 1.56 6.68
CA TRP A 138 13.24 1.62 7.93
C TRP A 138 13.30 0.25 8.61
N LEU A 139 12.17 -0.45 8.77
CA LEU A 139 12.12 -1.81 9.35
C LEU A 139 12.95 -2.81 8.55
N THR A 140 13.00 -2.67 7.23
CA THR A 140 13.84 -3.51 6.37
C THR A 140 15.32 -3.16 6.55
N SER A 141 15.66 -1.89 6.70
CA SER A 141 17.05 -1.44 6.89
C SER A 141 17.67 -1.92 8.20
N ILE A 142 16.86 -2.05 9.26
CA ILE A 142 17.30 -2.57 10.56
C ILE A 142 17.19 -4.10 10.68
N GLY A 143 16.73 -4.80 9.64
CA GLY A 143 16.66 -6.25 9.57
C GLY A 143 15.42 -6.89 10.22
N PHE A 144 14.43 -6.12 10.67
CA PHE A 144 13.15 -6.68 11.14
C PHE A 144 12.37 -7.33 9.99
N VAL A 145 12.33 -6.69 8.85
CA VAL A 145 11.88 -7.26 7.57
C VAL A 145 13.13 -7.71 6.81
N GLY A 146 13.14 -8.95 6.34
CA GLY A 146 14.23 -9.42 5.50
C GLY A 146 14.30 -8.66 4.18
N LYS A 147 15.50 -8.34 3.69
CA LYS A 147 15.69 -7.73 2.38
C LYS A 147 15.28 -8.69 1.28
N MET A 148 14.56 -8.21 0.30
CA MET A 148 14.01 -9.05 -0.75
C MET A 148 15.04 -9.34 -1.84
N TYR A 149 15.09 -10.60 -2.26
CA TYR A 149 15.99 -11.06 -3.33
C TYR A 149 15.26 -11.88 -4.40
N MET A 150 13.98 -12.21 -4.19
CA MET A 150 13.15 -12.88 -5.20
C MET A 150 12.09 -11.91 -5.72
N ASN A 151 11.96 -11.85 -7.04
CA ASN A 151 10.87 -11.12 -7.69
C ASN A 151 9.66 -12.05 -7.83
N LEU A 152 8.53 -11.68 -7.21
CA LEU A 152 7.29 -12.42 -7.26
C LEU A 152 6.27 -11.69 -8.14
N PRO A 153 5.28 -12.42 -8.71
CA PRO A 153 4.19 -11.80 -9.46
C PRO A 153 3.53 -10.68 -8.67
N TRP A 154 3.21 -9.57 -9.33
CA TRP A 154 2.66 -8.37 -8.69
C TRP A 154 1.32 -8.62 -7.99
N ALA A 155 0.54 -9.58 -8.45
CA ALA A 155 -0.74 -9.96 -7.86
C ALA A 155 -0.60 -10.90 -6.64
N THR A 156 0.62 -11.21 -6.17
CA THR A 156 0.79 -12.02 -4.97
C THR A 156 0.26 -11.28 -3.75
N PRO A 157 -0.62 -11.89 -2.93
CA PRO A 157 -1.10 -11.27 -1.69
C PRO A 157 0.05 -10.80 -0.79
N SER A 158 -0.02 -9.55 -0.32
CA SER A 158 1.10 -8.88 0.35
C SER A 158 1.74 -9.66 1.51
N PRO A 159 1.01 -10.35 2.42
CA PRO A 159 1.65 -11.14 3.48
C PRO A 159 2.46 -12.32 2.94
N ILE A 160 1.96 -12.97 1.89
CA ILE A 160 2.65 -14.09 1.24
C ILE A 160 3.89 -13.57 0.51
N LEU A 161 3.74 -12.44 -0.21
CA LEU A 161 4.85 -11.80 -0.90
C LEU A 161 5.96 -11.41 0.09
N GLY A 162 5.60 -10.75 1.19
CA GLY A 162 6.58 -10.31 2.20
C GLY A 162 7.33 -11.48 2.85
N TYR A 163 6.65 -12.61 3.06
CA TYR A 163 7.28 -13.82 3.57
C TYR A 163 8.22 -14.45 2.54
N LEU A 164 7.74 -14.72 1.34
CA LEU A 164 8.48 -15.47 0.33
C LEU A 164 9.62 -14.66 -0.30
N ALA A 165 9.37 -13.39 -0.68
CA ALA A 165 10.37 -12.58 -1.39
C ALA A 165 11.64 -12.32 -0.55
N ALA A 166 11.52 -12.42 0.76
CA ALA A 166 12.61 -12.27 1.73
C ALA A 166 13.05 -13.61 2.38
N GLY A 167 12.88 -14.73 1.66
CA GLY A 167 13.40 -16.03 2.07
C GLY A 167 12.79 -16.59 3.35
N GLY A 168 11.50 -16.42 3.57
CA GLY A 168 10.81 -16.91 4.77
C GLY A 168 10.82 -15.93 5.94
N SER A 169 11.03 -14.64 5.68
CA SER A 169 11.02 -13.60 6.72
C SER A 169 9.62 -13.43 7.33
N ILE A 170 9.44 -13.84 8.58
CA ILE A 170 8.21 -13.62 9.32
C ILE A 170 7.92 -12.11 9.46
N GLY A 171 8.95 -11.30 9.66
CA GLY A 171 8.84 -9.84 9.71
C GLY A 171 8.23 -9.25 8.45
N GLY A 172 8.52 -9.83 7.27
CA GLY A 172 7.91 -9.44 6.00
C GLY A 172 6.40 -9.66 5.94
N ALA A 173 5.88 -10.73 6.53
CA ALA A 173 4.44 -10.95 6.65
C ALA A 173 3.82 -10.05 7.73
N VAL A 174 4.47 -9.90 8.87
CA VAL A 174 3.97 -9.15 10.04
C VAL A 174 3.86 -7.66 9.74
N VAL A 175 4.82 -7.06 9.04
CA VAL A 175 4.81 -5.63 8.70
C VAL A 175 3.57 -5.24 7.89
N VAL A 176 3.02 -6.13 7.09
CA VAL A 176 1.79 -5.92 6.32
C VAL A 176 0.60 -5.63 7.27
N PHE A 177 0.46 -6.41 8.33
CA PHE A 177 -0.60 -6.20 9.32
C PHE A 177 -0.36 -4.95 10.17
N ILE A 178 0.89 -4.62 10.48
CA ILE A 178 1.24 -3.37 11.16
C ILE A 178 0.85 -2.18 10.28
N ASN A 179 1.20 -2.19 9.01
CA ASN A 179 0.85 -1.13 8.06
C ASN A 179 -0.67 -0.99 7.89
N PHE A 180 -1.39 -2.11 7.86
CA PHE A 180 -2.86 -2.09 7.87
C PHE A 180 -3.41 -1.40 9.12
N ALA A 181 -2.90 -1.74 10.30
CA ALA A 181 -3.35 -1.12 11.56
C ALA A 181 -3.03 0.39 11.59
N ILE A 182 -1.86 0.80 11.12
CA ILE A 182 -1.51 2.23 10.96
C ILE A 182 -2.49 2.91 10.01
N GLY A 183 -2.79 2.28 8.87
CA GLY A 183 -3.76 2.78 7.92
C GLY A 183 -5.16 2.95 8.51
N MET A 184 -5.64 1.96 9.29
CA MET A 184 -6.91 2.06 10.00
C MET A 184 -6.96 3.28 10.92
N VAL A 185 -5.90 3.52 11.69
CA VAL A 185 -5.84 4.67 12.61
C VAL A 185 -5.83 5.99 11.85
N ILE A 186 -5.01 6.12 10.81
CA ILE A 186 -4.90 7.37 10.02
C ILE A 186 -6.21 7.67 9.29
N PHE A 187 -6.84 6.66 8.65
CA PHE A 187 -8.08 6.87 7.92
C PHE A 187 -9.30 7.17 8.80
N TYR A 188 -9.30 6.76 10.07
CA TYR A 188 -10.47 6.84 10.94
C TYR A 188 -11.13 8.22 10.99
N PRO A 189 -10.45 9.33 11.33
CA PRO A 189 -11.07 10.65 11.43
C PRO A 189 -11.59 11.15 10.07
N PHE A 190 -10.87 10.89 9.00
CA PHE A 190 -11.24 11.30 7.65
C PHE A 190 -12.45 10.51 7.15
N TRP A 191 -12.47 9.20 7.41
CA TRP A 191 -13.62 8.36 7.09
C TRP A 191 -14.88 8.80 7.83
N LYS A 192 -14.77 9.13 9.10
CA LYS A 192 -15.91 9.65 9.87
C LYS A 192 -16.46 10.94 9.29
N SER A 193 -15.61 11.83 8.83
CA SER A 193 -16.01 13.06 8.15
C SER A 193 -16.70 12.77 6.82
N TYR A 194 -16.15 11.86 6.03
CA TYR A 194 -16.74 11.36 4.80
C TYR A 194 -18.13 10.71 5.05
N GLU A 195 -18.22 9.77 6.01
CA GLU A 195 -19.48 9.11 6.37
C GLU A 195 -20.56 10.13 6.74
N LYS A 196 -20.20 11.12 7.57
CA LYS A 196 -21.13 12.18 7.99
C LYS A 196 -21.64 13.01 6.80
N ALA A 197 -20.75 13.39 5.91
CA ALA A 197 -21.11 14.16 4.71
C ALA A 197 -22.03 13.37 3.77
N GLU A 198 -21.74 12.10 3.53
CA GLU A 198 -22.57 11.25 2.66
C GLU A 198 -23.96 10.97 3.27
N VAL A 199 -24.04 10.74 4.59
CA VAL A 199 -25.34 10.60 5.28
C VAL A 199 -26.16 11.90 5.18
N ALA A 200 -25.52 13.06 5.34
CA ALA A 200 -26.20 14.34 5.19
C ALA A 200 -26.77 14.54 3.78
N LYS A 201 -26.02 14.20 2.74
CA LYS A 201 -26.51 14.24 1.35
C LYS A 201 -27.72 13.32 1.13
N MET A 202 -27.70 12.11 1.66
CA MET A 202 -28.82 11.17 1.57
C MET A 202 -30.09 11.69 2.24
N ASN A 203 -29.96 12.47 3.31
CA ASN A 203 -31.09 13.06 4.05
C ASN A 203 -31.56 14.41 3.48
N GLY A 204 -31.11 14.80 2.29
CA GLY A 204 -31.50 16.04 1.63
C GLY A 204 -30.82 17.30 2.17
N GLY A 205 -29.78 17.16 2.97
CA GLY A 205 -28.92 18.27 3.42
C GLY A 205 -27.99 18.74 2.30
N ALA A 206 -27.78 20.05 2.19
CA ALA A 206 -26.70 20.61 1.36
C ALA A 206 -25.34 20.18 1.95
N ALA A 207 -24.43 19.79 1.08
CA ALA A 207 -23.07 19.41 1.46
C ALA A 207 -22.20 20.65 1.70
#